data_2d6ad5de5554761ce48e41ee72dd39af
#
_entry.id   2d6ad5de5554761ce48e41ee72dd39af
#
_cell.length_a   1.000
_cell.length_b   1.000
_cell.length_c   1.000
_cell.angle_alpha   90.00
_cell.angle_beta   90.00
_cell.angle_gamma   90.00
#
_symmetry.space_group_name_H-M   'P 1'
#
loop_
_entity.id
_entity.type
_entity.pdbx_description
1 polymer ?
#
loop_
_entity_poly.entity_id
_entity_poly.type
_entity_poly.pdbx_seq_one_letter_code
_entity_poly.pdbx_strand_id
1 'polypeptide(L)'
;MTSPTAPVRRPALSPSRAGDFKQCPLLYRFRAIDRLPEPPSTAQLRGSVVHAALEQLYALPATDRVPETALSLVTPAWDAVVAEKPELAEEIAPELRETLLKEARALLSGYYRLEDPTRFDPQSCEQRVEVELSDGTLLRGFVDRIDVAPTGELRVVDYKTGKAPPEARALAEFKAMFQMKFYAVALLRLRGVVPARLRLLYLADSQVLDYSPDLAELERFEKTLMAIWHAIQKSGETGDFRPNPSKLCSWCTHQDLCPAFGGTPPPYPGWPENFGAA
;
A
#
# COMPACT_ATOMS: atom_id res chain seq x y z
N MET A 1 36.33 4.75 -15.48
CA MET A 1 35.42 5.37 -14.52
C MET A 1 34.30 4.37 -14.29
N THR A 2 34.38 3.62 -13.19
CA THR A 2 33.35 2.64 -12.79
C THR A 2 32.16 3.42 -12.22
N SER A 3 31.01 3.35 -12.89
CA SER A 3 29.76 3.86 -12.35
C SER A 3 29.52 3.26 -10.96
N PRO A 4 29.09 4.05 -9.96
CA PRO A 4 28.77 3.51 -8.65
C PRO A 4 27.62 2.51 -8.80
N THR A 5 27.88 1.25 -8.49
CA THR A 5 26.86 0.22 -8.38
C THR A 5 25.83 0.68 -7.35
N ALA A 6 24.57 0.80 -7.76
CA ALA A 6 23.48 1.11 -6.84
C ALA A 6 23.52 0.14 -5.65
N PRO A 7 23.30 0.61 -4.42
CA PRO A 7 23.38 -0.24 -3.24
C PRO A 7 22.41 -1.42 -3.37
N VAL A 8 22.97 -2.62 -3.17
CA VAL A 8 22.22 -3.87 -3.15
C VAL A 8 21.13 -3.79 -2.07
N ARG A 9 19.88 -3.70 -2.46
CA ARG A 9 18.77 -3.63 -1.51
C ARG A 9 18.36 -5.02 -1.06
N ARG A 10 18.46 -5.28 0.24
CA ARG A 10 17.99 -6.55 0.85
C ARG A 10 16.51 -6.79 0.53
N PRO A 11 16.10 -8.05 0.29
CA PRO A 11 14.70 -8.42 0.19
C PRO A 11 13.93 -7.99 1.44
N ALA A 12 12.72 -7.48 1.25
CA ALA A 12 11.89 -7.00 2.36
C ALA A 12 10.42 -7.39 2.15
N LEU A 13 9.72 -7.63 3.25
CA LEU A 13 8.28 -7.83 3.25
C LEU A 13 7.58 -6.48 3.26
N SER A 14 6.59 -6.29 2.38
CA SER A 14 5.65 -5.16 2.41
C SER A 14 4.23 -5.67 2.60
N PRO A 15 3.26 -4.81 2.97
CA PRO A 15 1.86 -5.21 3.08
C PRO A 15 1.31 -5.84 1.79
N SER A 16 1.63 -5.27 0.64
CA SER A 16 1.21 -5.78 -0.67
C SER A 16 1.82 -7.15 -0.98
N ARG A 17 3.14 -7.31 -0.80
CA ARG A 17 3.84 -8.59 -1.01
C ARG A 17 3.32 -9.69 -0.09
N ALA A 18 3.10 -9.39 1.18
CA ALA A 18 2.49 -10.33 2.12
C ALA A 18 1.06 -10.71 1.69
N GLY A 19 0.30 -9.72 1.20
CA GLY A 19 -1.05 -9.93 0.67
C GLY A 19 -1.06 -10.84 -0.56
N ASP A 20 -0.18 -10.60 -1.51
CA ASP A 20 -0.05 -11.40 -2.73
C ASP A 20 0.31 -12.84 -2.40
N PHE A 21 1.31 -13.08 -1.55
CA PHE A 21 1.71 -14.43 -1.16
C PHE A 21 0.61 -15.19 -0.43
N LYS A 22 -0.09 -14.54 0.50
CA LYS A 22 -1.24 -15.11 1.21
C LYS A 22 -2.40 -15.43 0.28
N GLN A 23 -2.63 -14.59 -0.73
CA GLN A 23 -3.66 -14.81 -1.71
C GLN A 23 -3.29 -15.98 -2.63
N CYS A 24 -2.07 -15.97 -3.17
CA CYS A 24 -1.57 -16.98 -4.09
C CYS A 24 -0.03 -16.87 -4.18
N PRO A 25 0.74 -17.89 -3.72
CA PRO A 25 2.19 -17.88 -3.86
C PRO A 25 2.68 -17.64 -5.29
N LEU A 26 1.99 -18.21 -6.30
CA LEU A 26 2.35 -17.99 -7.69
C LEU A 26 2.14 -16.54 -8.14
N LEU A 27 1.09 -15.87 -7.67
CA LEU A 27 0.88 -14.44 -7.93
C LEU A 27 2.01 -13.59 -7.34
N TYR A 28 2.43 -13.90 -6.11
CA TYR A 28 3.60 -13.26 -5.50
C TYR A 28 4.84 -13.44 -6.38
N ARG A 29 5.09 -14.65 -6.89
CA ARG A 29 6.22 -14.92 -7.78
C ARG A 29 6.13 -14.04 -9.03
N PHE A 30 4.99 -14.04 -9.71
CA PHE A 30 4.79 -13.25 -10.93
C PHE A 30 5.06 -11.76 -10.71
N ARG A 31 4.58 -11.21 -9.60
CA ARG A 31 4.70 -9.77 -9.29
C ARG A 31 6.06 -9.39 -8.72
N ALA A 32 6.57 -10.17 -7.76
CA ALA A 32 7.74 -9.80 -6.99
C ALA A 32 9.06 -10.34 -7.55
N ILE A 33 9.04 -11.52 -8.17
CA ILE A 33 10.24 -12.21 -8.66
C ILE A 33 10.36 -12.08 -10.17
N ASP A 34 9.36 -12.59 -10.91
CA ASP A 34 9.35 -12.55 -12.37
C ASP A 34 9.08 -11.12 -12.91
N ARG A 35 8.44 -10.27 -12.10
CA ARG A 35 8.10 -8.87 -12.43
C ARG A 35 7.36 -8.75 -13.75
N LEU A 36 6.37 -9.62 -13.93
CA LEU A 36 5.55 -9.59 -15.12
C LEU A 36 4.77 -8.27 -15.19
N PRO A 37 4.69 -7.66 -16.37
CA PRO A 37 3.96 -6.41 -16.52
C PRO A 37 2.48 -6.59 -16.22
N GLU A 38 1.93 -5.67 -15.46
CA GLU A 38 0.48 -5.56 -15.21
C GLU A 38 0.03 -4.15 -15.58
N PRO A 39 -0.95 -4.02 -16.48
CA PRO A 39 -1.53 -2.71 -16.74
C PRO A 39 -2.17 -2.18 -15.45
N PRO A 40 -1.89 -0.95 -15.04
CA PRO A 40 -2.49 -0.38 -13.85
C PRO A 40 -4.01 -0.25 -14.05
N SER A 41 -4.78 -0.69 -13.08
CA SER A 41 -6.23 -0.46 -13.12
C SER A 41 -6.54 1.03 -12.91
N THR A 42 -7.64 1.51 -13.49
CA THR A 42 -8.13 2.88 -13.28
C THR A 42 -8.35 3.18 -11.78
N ALA A 43 -8.75 2.18 -11.00
CA ALA A 43 -8.92 2.31 -9.56
C ALA A 43 -7.57 2.54 -8.82
N GLN A 44 -6.51 1.85 -9.24
CA GLN A 44 -5.17 2.06 -8.69
C GLN A 44 -4.61 3.44 -9.05
N LEU A 45 -4.73 3.85 -10.32
CA LEU A 45 -4.30 5.19 -10.77
C LEU A 45 -5.03 6.30 -10.03
N ARG A 46 -6.36 6.19 -9.91
CA ARG A 46 -7.17 7.12 -9.13
C ARG A 46 -6.71 7.18 -7.67
N GLY A 47 -6.40 6.02 -7.08
CA GLY A 47 -5.84 5.93 -5.73
C GLY A 47 -4.53 6.69 -5.62
N SER A 48 -3.57 6.43 -6.51
CA SER A 48 -2.27 7.11 -6.52
C SER A 48 -2.40 8.63 -6.66
N VAL A 49 -3.29 9.12 -7.53
CA VAL A 49 -3.54 10.56 -7.67
C VAL A 49 -4.13 11.18 -6.41
N VAL A 50 -5.07 10.51 -5.75
CA VAL A 50 -5.67 11.01 -4.50
C VAL A 50 -4.64 11.06 -3.36
N HIS A 51 -3.80 10.01 -3.20
CA HIS A 51 -2.74 9.98 -2.20
C HIS A 51 -1.72 11.09 -2.46
N ALA A 52 -1.24 11.25 -3.70
CA ALA A 52 -0.31 12.31 -4.07
C ALA A 52 -0.91 13.72 -3.85
N ALA A 53 -2.20 13.92 -4.14
CA ALA A 53 -2.86 15.19 -3.89
C ALA A 53 -2.98 15.50 -2.38
N LEU A 54 -3.27 14.50 -1.55
CA LEU A 54 -3.31 14.66 -0.09
C LEU A 54 -1.91 14.90 0.50
N GLU A 55 -0.88 14.22 0.01
CA GLU A 55 0.51 14.48 0.38
C GLU A 55 0.90 15.92 0.07
N GLN A 56 0.64 16.40 -1.17
CA GLN A 56 0.90 17.78 -1.58
C GLN A 56 0.09 18.78 -0.75
N LEU A 57 -1.16 18.47 -0.41
CA LEU A 57 -1.99 19.32 0.45
C LEU A 57 -1.38 19.49 1.83
N TYR A 58 -0.90 18.42 2.44
CA TYR A 58 -0.29 18.48 3.77
C TYR A 58 1.12 19.11 3.78
N ALA A 59 1.76 19.25 2.63
CA ALA A 59 2.98 20.04 2.50
C ALA A 59 2.73 21.56 2.56
N LEU A 60 1.47 22.02 2.43
CA LEU A 60 1.10 23.42 2.54
C LEU A 60 0.90 23.83 4.02
N PRO A 61 0.98 25.14 4.33
CA PRO A 61 0.54 25.67 5.62
C PRO A 61 -0.91 25.27 5.93
N ALA A 62 -1.23 25.02 7.20
CA ALA A 62 -2.57 24.57 7.60
C ALA A 62 -3.69 25.48 7.08
N THR A 63 -3.48 26.80 7.11
CA THR A 63 -4.46 27.80 6.61
C THR A 63 -4.82 27.65 5.14
N ASP A 64 -3.94 27.06 4.35
CA ASP A 64 -4.08 26.94 2.89
C ASP A 64 -4.70 25.61 2.45
N ARG A 65 -4.93 24.69 3.42
CA ARG A 65 -5.48 23.36 3.19
C ARG A 65 -7.00 23.38 3.06
N VAL A 66 -7.53 24.31 2.26
CA VAL A 66 -8.97 24.47 2.01
C VAL A 66 -9.42 23.58 0.85
N PRO A 67 -10.74 23.28 0.72
CA PRO A 67 -11.26 22.41 -0.34
C PRO A 67 -10.83 22.81 -1.73
N GLU A 68 -10.87 24.10 -2.05
CA GLU A 68 -10.50 24.65 -3.36
C GLU A 68 -9.06 24.34 -3.72
N THR A 69 -8.15 24.48 -2.74
CA THR A 69 -6.74 24.16 -2.89
C THR A 69 -6.56 22.66 -3.16
N ALA A 70 -7.19 21.81 -2.37
CA ALA A 70 -7.10 20.35 -2.58
C ALA A 70 -7.57 19.92 -3.97
N LEU A 71 -8.68 20.49 -4.45
CA LEU A 71 -9.20 20.19 -5.79
C LEU A 71 -8.26 20.68 -6.91
N SER A 72 -7.55 21.78 -6.69
CA SER A 72 -6.55 22.29 -7.65
C SER A 72 -5.31 21.41 -7.73
N LEU A 73 -4.96 20.68 -6.66
CA LEU A 73 -3.80 19.77 -6.60
C LEU A 73 -4.00 18.47 -7.40
N VAL A 74 -5.20 18.13 -7.84
CA VAL A 74 -5.46 16.87 -8.56
C VAL A 74 -4.68 16.77 -9.87
N THR A 75 -4.55 17.86 -10.63
CA THR A 75 -3.78 17.85 -11.88
C THR A 75 -2.28 17.78 -11.61
N PRO A 76 -1.67 18.59 -10.73
CA PRO A 76 -0.28 18.40 -10.31
C PRO A 76 0.02 17.01 -9.76
N ALA A 77 -0.90 16.40 -9.00
CA ALA A 77 -0.74 15.05 -8.49
C ALA A 77 -0.72 13.99 -9.61
N TRP A 78 -1.58 14.14 -10.63
CA TRP A 78 -1.52 13.32 -11.82
C TRP A 78 -0.17 13.44 -12.52
N ASP A 79 0.31 14.67 -12.73
CA ASP A 79 1.59 14.92 -13.40
C ASP A 79 2.75 14.31 -12.63
N ALA A 80 2.71 14.31 -11.29
CA ALA A 80 3.70 13.63 -10.44
C ALA A 80 3.65 12.11 -10.61
N VAL A 81 2.45 11.50 -10.62
CA VAL A 81 2.28 10.05 -10.85
C VAL A 81 2.81 9.63 -12.23
N VAL A 82 2.55 10.42 -13.26
CA VAL A 82 3.05 10.16 -14.62
C VAL A 82 4.56 10.37 -14.71
N ALA A 83 5.13 11.33 -13.97
CA ALA A 83 6.58 11.52 -13.93
C ALA A 83 7.34 10.32 -13.37
N GLU A 84 6.73 9.57 -12.44
CA GLU A 84 7.29 8.31 -11.92
C GLU A 84 7.11 7.13 -12.87
N LYS A 85 6.07 7.17 -13.72
CA LYS A 85 5.69 6.10 -14.66
C LYS A 85 5.29 6.72 -16.01
N PRO A 86 6.26 7.15 -16.83
CA PRO A 86 5.98 7.88 -18.08
C PRO A 86 5.11 7.10 -19.08
N GLU A 87 5.16 5.78 -19.05
CA GLU A 87 4.34 4.89 -19.88
C GLU A 87 2.83 5.13 -19.69
N LEU A 88 2.41 5.59 -18.51
CA LEU A 88 1.00 5.90 -18.25
C LEU A 88 0.45 7.03 -19.11
N ALA A 89 1.30 7.97 -19.51
CA ALA A 89 0.87 9.08 -20.38
C ALA A 89 0.44 8.61 -21.77
N GLU A 90 1.04 7.52 -22.26
CA GLU A 90 0.77 6.95 -23.59
C GLU A 90 -0.36 5.91 -23.52
N GLU A 91 -0.47 5.17 -22.41
CA GLU A 91 -1.45 4.09 -22.22
C GLU A 91 -2.85 4.61 -21.88
N ILE A 92 -2.98 5.82 -21.30
CA ILE A 92 -4.24 6.35 -20.81
C ILE A 92 -4.84 7.33 -21.81
N ALA A 93 -5.98 6.96 -22.42
CA ALA A 93 -6.71 7.83 -23.30
C ALA A 93 -7.16 9.14 -22.63
N PRO A 94 -7.17 10.30 -23.34
CA PRO A 94 -7.52 11.60 -22.75
C PRO A 94 -8.88 11.61 -22.02
N GLU A 95 -9.89 10.95 -22.57
CA GLU A 95 -11.23 10.87 -21.99
C GLU A 95 -11.24 10.09 -20.68
N LEU A 96 -10.44 9.03 -20.61
CA LEU A 96 -10.27 8.21 -19.38
C LEU A 96 -9.53 9.04 -18.33
N ARG A 97 -8.50 9.76 -18.70
CA ARG A 97 -7.79 10.69 -17.82
C ARG A 97 -8.74 11.72 -17.22
N GLU A 98 -9.56 12.39 -18.05
CA GLU A 98 -10.51 13.39 -17.58
C GLU A 98 -11.49 12.79 -16.55
N THR A 99 -12.02 11.61 -16.84
CA THR A 99 -12.92 10.87 -15.94
C THR A 99 -12.23 10.57 -14.61
N LEU A 100 -11.00 10.06 -14.65
CA LEU A 100 -10.19 9.74 -13.47
C LEU A 100 -9.94 10.98 -12.60
N LEU A 101 -9.57 12.11 -13.20
CA LEU A 101 -9.35 13.39 -12.48
C LEU A 101 -10.64 13.92 -11.87
N LYS A 102 -11.77 13.77 -12.55
CA LYS A 102 -13.10 14.14 -12.01
C LYS A 102 -13.45 13.28 -10.80
N GLU A 103 -13.25 11.96 -10.87
CA GLU A 103 -13.48 11.04 -9.77
C GLU A 103 -12.54 11.32 -8.57
N ALA A 104 -11.26 11.63 -8.83
CA ALA A 104 -10.31 12.02 -7.79
C ALA A 104 -10.75 13.29 -7.05
N ARG A 105 -11.26 14.31 -7.77
CA ARG A 105 -11.83 15.51 -7.14
C ARG A 105 -13.03 15.19 -6.26
N ALA A 106 -13.90 14.29 -6.70
CA ALA A 106 -15.05 13.86 -5.91
C ALA A 106 -14.63 13.15 -4.60
N LEU A 107 -13.57 12.33 -4.64
CA LEU A 107 -13.00 11.67 -3.47
C LEU A 107 -12.37 12.67 -2.50
N LEU A 108 -11.63 13.67 -2.98
CA LEU A 108 -11.11 14.74 -2.14
C LEU A 108 -12.23 15.58 -1.49
N SER A 109 -13.32 15.83 -2.21
CA SER A 109 -14.52 16.43 -1.59
C SER A 109 -15.11 15.52 -0.49
N GLY A 110 -15.01 14.20 -0.66
CA GLY A 110 -15.37 13.21 0.37
C GLY A 110 -14.49 13.30 1.61
N TYR A 111 -13.20 13.55 1.44
CA TYR A 111 -12.24 13.73 2.52
C TYR A 111 -12.63 14.86 3.48
N TYR A 112 -13.02 16.03 2.96
CA TYR A 112 -13.44 17.18 3.78
C TYR A 112 -14.72 16.97 4.59
N ARG A 113 -15.49 15.91 4.31
CA ARG A 113 -16.60 15.50 5.18
C ARG A 113 -16.13 14.69 6.39
N LEU A 114 -14.92 14.17 6.37
CA LEU A 114 -14.32 13.33 7.41
C LEU A 114 -13.43 14.12 8.36
N GLU A 115 -12.62 15.04 7.83
CA GLU A 115 -11.63 15.80 8.58
C GLU A 115 -11.51 17.23 8.04
N ASP A 116 -11.07 18.13 8.91
CA ASP A 116 -10.69 19.49 8.57
C ASP A 116 -9.17 19.63 8.69
N PRO A 117 -8.42 19.56 7.57
CA PRO A 117 -6.96 19.58 7.59
C PRO A 117 -6.36 20.94 7.97
N THR A 118 -7.18 21.99 8.10
CA THR A 118 -6.72 23.31 8.56
C THR A 118 -6.50 23.36 10.07
N ARG A 119 -7.00 22.35 10.81
CA ARG A 119 -7.00 22.35 12.29
C ARG A 119 -5.88 21.57 12.93
N PHE A 120 -5.07 20.87 12.17
CA PHE A 120 -3.97 20.07 12.71
C PHE A 120 -2.84 19.90 11.70
N ASP A 121 -1.67 19.62 12.22
CA ASP A 121 -0.51 19.22 11.42
C ASP A 121 -0.20 17.75 11.71
N PRO A 122 -0.12 16.90 10.67
CA PRO A 122 0.39 15.55 10.84
C PRO A 122 1.88 15.59 11.20
N GLN A 123 2.36 14.59 11.91
CA GLN A 123 3.78 14.43 12.13
C GLN A 123 4.52 14.14 10.82
N SER A 124 3.91 13.33 9.95
CA SER A 124 4.46 12.98 8.65
C SER A 124 3.38 12.45 7.71
N CYS A 125 3.61 12.65 6.39
CA CYS A 125 2.87 12.04 5.31
C CYS A 125 3.82 11.19 4.47
N GLU A 126 3.31 10.13 3.82
CA GLU A 126 4.04 9.18 2.97
C GLU A 126 5.38 8.73 3.61
N GLN A 127 5.31 8.49 4.93
CA GLN A 127 6.53 8.15 5.66
C GLN A 127 7.00 6.75 5.33
N ARG A 128 8.19 6.65 4.73
CA ARG A 128 8.87 5.36 4.58
C ARG A 128 9.22 4.81 5.96
N VAL A 129 8.80 3.59 6.21
CA VAL A 129 9.18 2.77 7.36
C VAL A 129 10.00 1.59 6.89
N GLU A 130 11.10 1.34 7.59
CA GLU A 130 11.96 0.18 7.34
C GLU A 130 12.52 -0.29 8.68
N VAL A 131 12.28 -1.55 9.04
CA VAL A 131 12.68 -2.12 10.31
C VAL A 131 12.98 -3.60 10.18
N GLU A 132 14.03 -4.07 10.82
CA GLU A 132 14.39 -5.46 10.93
C GLU A 132 13.80 -6.08 12.20
N LEU A 133 13.09 -7.19 12.05
CA LEU A 133 12.54 -7.96 13.16
C LEU A 133 13.62 -8.87 13.77
N SER A 134 13.32 -9.48 14.91
CA SER A 134 14.28 -10.27 15.70
C SER A 134 14.85 -11.49 14.97
N ASP A 135 14.17 -12.00 13.93
CA ASP A 135 14.60 -13.12 13.08
C ASP A 135 15.32 -12.69 11.80
N GLY A 136 15.58 -11.38 11.63
CA GLY A 136 16.18 -10.83 10.42
C GLY A 136 15.18 -10.48 9.31
N THR A 137 13.87 -10.70 9.51
CA THR A 137 12.83 -10.27 8.55
C THR A 137 12.82 -8.76 8.44
N LEU A 138 13.08 -8.24 7.23
CA LEU A 138 13.04 -6.81 6.96
C LEU A 138 11.62 -6.40 6.53
N LEU A 139 10.99 -5.53 7.29
CA LEU A 139 9.72 -4.90 6.94
C LEU A 139 9.98 -3.58 6.23
N ARG A 140 9.25 -3.30 5.15
CA ARG A 140 9.34 -2.03 4.41
C ARG A 140 7.97 -1.61 3.90
N GLY A 141 7.66 -0.31 3.99
CA GLY A 141 6.43 0.24 3.43
C GLY A 141 6.39 1.75 3.58
N PHE A 142 5.27 2.33 3.17
CA PHE A 142 4.97 3.75 3.31
C PHE A 142 3.68 3.90 4.09
N VAL A 143 3.70 4.75 5.10
CA VAL A 143 2.52 5.09 5.91
C VAL A 143 1.96 6.39 5.37
N ASP A 144 0.71 6.38 4.92
CA ASP A 144 0.10 7.54 4.26
C ASP A 144 0.17 8.78 5.18
N ARG A 145 -0.21 8.62 6.47
CA ARG A 145 -0.11 9.71 7.44
C ARG A 145 0.08 9.20 8.87
N ILE A 146 0.93 9.87 9.62
CA ILE A 146 1.10 9.67 11.07
C ILE A 146 0.76 10.96 11.77
N ASP A 147 -0.20 10.89 12.69
CA ASP A 147 -0.56 11.98 13.58
C ASP A 147 -0.05 11.69 15.00
N VAL A 148 0.33 12.75 15.71
CA VAL A 148 0.72 12.67 17.13
C VAL A 148 -0.15 13.63 17.92
N ALA A 149 -0.82 13.11 18.94
CA ALA A 149 -1.57 13.96 19.87
C ALA A 149 -0.63 14.77 20.75
N PRO A 150 -1.06 15.91 21.33
CA PRO A 150 -0.25 16.68 22.28
C PRO A 150 0.24 15.86 23.47
N THR A 151 -0.44 14.80 23.81
CA THR A 151 -0.12 13.83 24.87
C THR A 151 0.86 12.75 24.43
N GLY A 152 1.22 12.71 23.12
CA GLY A 152 2.23 11.80 22.55
C GLY A 152 1.68 10.53 21.92
N GLU A 153 0.36 10.29 21.97
CA GLU A 153 -0.23 9.11 21.33
C GLU A 153 -0.16 9.19 19.81
N LEU A 154 0.20 8.07 19.20
CA LEU A 154 0.29 7.92 17.75
C LEU A 154 -1.05 7.46 17.15
N ARG A 155 -1.43 8.09 16.03
CA ARG A 155 -2.48 7.61 15.15
C ARG A 155 -1.88 7.36 13.77
N VAL A 156 -2.08 6.15 13.26
CA VAL A 156 -1.77 5.77 11.88
C VAL A 156 -3.02 5.94 11.05
N VAL A 157 -2.93 6.66 9.95
CA VAL A 157 -4.05 6.94 9.05
C VAL A 157 -3.70 6.41 7.66
N ASP A 158 -4.69 5.80 7.00
CA ASP A 158 -4.59 5.30 5.62
C ASP A 158 -5.85 5.69 4.85
N TYR A 159 -5.67 6.18 3.63
CA TYR A 159 -6.75 6.65 2.77
C TYR A 159 -7.22 5.54 1.83
N LYS A 160 -8.51 5.27 1.82
CA LYS A 160 -9.15 4.30 0.93
C LYS A 160 -10.07 5.00 -0.06
N THR A 161 -9.76 4.88 -1.35
CA THR A 161 -10.56 5.49 -2.44
C THR A 161 -11.79 4.68 -2.82
N GLY A 162 -11.97 3.48 -2.24
CA GLY A 162 -13.17 2.68 -2.33
C GLY A 162 -14.21 3.06 -1.27
N LYS A 163 -15.33 2.31 -1.26
CA LYS A 163 -16.35 2.38 -0.21
C LYS A 163 -15.94 1.52 0.99
N ALA A 164 -16.39 1.91 2.17
CA ALA A 164 -16.27 1.08 3.35
C ALA A 164 -17.01 -0.26 3.15
N PRO A 165 -16.48 -1.37 3.66
CA PRO A 165 -17.21 -2.64 3.65
C PRO A 165 -18.43 -2.53 4.56
N PRO A 166 -19.53 -3.29 4.28
CA PRO A 166 -20.65 -3.41 5.21
C PRO A 166 -20.16 -3.83 6.60
N GLU A 167 -20.78 -3.33 7.67
CA GLU A 167 -20.38 -3.60 9.07
C GLU A 167 -20.13 -5.07 9.37
N ALA A 168 -20.98 -5.97 8.84
CA ALA A 168 -20.80 -7.41 8.96
C ALA A 168 -19.49 -7.93 8.33
N ARG A 169 -18.82 -7.15 7.46
CA ARG A 169 -17.54 -7.44 6.84
C ARG A 169 -16.41 -6.55 7.35
N ALA A 170 -16.69 -5.53 8.14
CA ALA A 170 -15.67 -4.61 8.65
C ALA A 170 -14.63 -5.33 9.52
N LEU A 171 -15.05 -6.32 10.30
CA LEU A 171 -14.15 -7.25 11.00
C LEU A 171 -13.46 -8.25 10.06
N ALA A 172 -14.02 -8.46 8.85
CA ALA A 172 -13.49 -9.36 7.82
C ALA A 172 -12.64 -8.61 6.77
N GLU A 173 -12.48 -7.30 6.85
CA GLU A 173 -11.53 -6.57 6.01
C GLU A 173 -10.09 -6.80 6.46
N PHE A 174 -9.78 -8.07 6.42
CA PHE A 174 -8.49 -8.61 6.76
C PHE A 174 -7.33 -7.94 5.98
N LYS A 175 -7.58 -7.46 4.75
CA LYS A 175 -6.54 -6.84 3.92
C LYS A 175 -6.16 -5.44 4.41
N ALA A 176 -7.13 -4.53 4.59
CA ALA A 176 -6.83 -3.17 5.03
C ALA A 176 -6.30 -3.16 6.47
N MET A 177 -6.93 -3.92 7.37
CA MET A 177 -6.48 -4.04 8.75
C MET A 177 -5.13 -4.78 8.87
N PHE A 178 -4.83 -5.71 7.95
CA PHE A 178 -3.50 -6.33 7.85
C PHE A 178 -2.42 -5.29 7.57
N GLN A 179 -2.65 -4.40 6.61
CA GLN A 179 -1.74 -3.28 6.28
C GLN A 179 -1.54 -2.36 7.49
N MET A 180 -2.63 -2.00 8.17
CA MET A 180 -2.58 -1.12 9.34
C MET A 180 -1.80 -1.76 10.50
N LYS A 181 -2.02 -3.04 10.79
CA LYS A 181 -1.26 -3.78 11.81
C LYS A 181 0.21 -3.96 11.41
N PHE A 182 0.50 -4.13 10.13
CA PHE A 182 1.87 -4.15 9.62
C PHE A 182 2.60 -2.84 9.98
N TYR A 183 1.98 -1.70 9.70
CA TYR A 183 2.57 -0.41 10.05
C TYR A 183 2.63 -0.19 11.57
N ALA A 184 1.65 -0.69 12.33
CA ALA A 184 1.69 -0.62 13.78
C ALA A 184 2.86 -1.42 14.37
N VAL A 185 3.15 -2.62 13.86
CA VAL A 185 4.34 -3.40 14.23
C VAL A 185 5.62 -2.68 13.85
N ALA A 186 5.70 -2.13 12.63
CA ALA A 186 6.89 -1.38 12.20
C ALA A 186 7.16 -0.18 13.13
N LEU A 187 6.13 0.60 13.48
CA LEU A 187 6.25 1.74 14.39
C LEU A 187 6.57 1.32 15.82
N LEU A 188 5.97 0.24 16.31
CA LEU A 188 6.31 -0.34 17.61
C LEU A 188 7.82 -0.68 17.70
N ARG A 189 8.37 -1.30 16.66
CA ARG A 189 9.80 -1.64 16.63
C ARG A 189 10.72 -0.44 16.43
N LEU A 190 10.29 0.56 15.65
CA LEU A 190 11.07 1.78 15.40
C LEU A 190 11.03 2.76 16.57
N ARG A 191 9.91 2.88 17.28
CA ARG A 191 9.66 3.93 18.26
C ARG A 191 9.42 3.41 19.69
N GLY A 192 9.23 2.10 19.87
CA GLY A 192 8.89 1.50 21.17
C GLY A 192 7.47 1.82 21.64
N VAL A 193 6.60 2.34 20.77
CA VAL A 193 5.25 2.81 21.15
C VAL A 193 4.19 2.07 20.33
N VAL A 194 3.19 1.53 21.03
CA VAL A 194 1.98 0.98 20.38
C VAL A 194 1.13 2.16 19.89
N PRO A 195 0.79 2.24 18.59
CA PRO A 195 -0.14 3.26 18.11
C PRO A 195 -1.49 3.16 18.84
N ALA A 196 -1.96 4.25 19.41
CA ALA A 196 -3.24 4.28 20.13
C ALA A 196 -4.42 4.07 19.18
N ARG A 197 -4.25 4.40 17.89
CA ARG A 197 -5.31 4.28 16.89
C ARG A 197 -4.78 4.01 15.50
N LEU A 198 -5.45 3.07 14.82
CA LEU A 198 -5.32 2.80 13.40
C LEU A 198 -6.60 3.25 12.73
N ARG A 199 -6.52 4.21 11.79
CA ARG A 199 -7.67 4.84 11.16
C ARG A 199 -7.68 4.63 9.66
N LEU A 200 -8.78 4.08 9.13
CA LEU A 200 -9.05 4.00 7.70
C LEU A 200 -10.10 5.05 7.34
N LEU A 201 -9.76 5.90 6.37
CA LEU A 201 -10.67 6.92 5.83
C LEU A 201 -11.16 6.49 4.45
N TYR A 202 -12.42 6.06 4.37
CA TYR A 202 -13.06 5.67 3.11
C TYR A 202 -13.68 6.89 2.44
N LEU A 203 -13.00 7.40 1.41
CA LEU A 203 -13.34 8.69 0.81
C LEU A 203 -14.60 8.63 -0.06
N ALA A 204 -14.91 7.47 -0.67
CA ALA A 204 -16.04 7.33 -1.59
C ALA A 204 -17.42 7.48 -0.91
N ASP A 205 -17.55 7.04 0.31
CA ASP A 205 -18.78 7.12 1.10
C ASP A 205 -18.63 7.86 2.43
N SER A 206 -17.47 8.49 2.63
CA SER A 206 -17.13 9.30 3.80
C SER A 206 -17.34 8.54 5.11
N GLN A 207 -16.80 7.32 5.18
CA GLN A 207 -16.83 6.48 6.37
C GLN A 207 -15.46 6.42 7.04
N VAL A 208 -15.46 6.25 8.36
CA VAL A 208 -14.24 6.07 9.17
C VAL A 208 -14.31 4.72 9.85
N LEU A 209 -13.22 3.97 9.76
CA LEU A 209 -13.02 2.77 10.57
C LEU A 209 -11.82 2.99 11.49
N ASP A 210 -12.08 2.99 12.79
CA ASP A 210 -11.06 3.10 13.84
C ASP A 210 -10.83 1.76 14.53
N TYR A 211 -9.57 1.47 14.81
CA TYR A 211 -9.15 0.30 15.57
C TYR A 211 -8.02 0.68 16.54
N SER A 212 -8.05 0.12 17.76
CA SER A 212 -7.00 0.32 18.77
C SER A 212 -6.36 -1.03 19.07
N PRO A 213 -5.13 -1.28 18.58
CA PRO A 213 -4.42 -2.52 18.87
C PRO A 213 -3.83 -2.49 20.27
N ASP A 214 -3.64 -3.66 20.86
CA ASP A 214 -2.82 -3.82 22.06
C ASP A 214 -1.44 -4.44 21.75
N LEU A 215 -0.52 -4.35 22.72
CA LEU A 215 0.84 -4.86 22.56
C LEU A 215 0.86 -6.36 22.26
N ALA A 216 0.07 -7.15 23.00
CA ALA A 216 0.06 -8.61 22.86
C ALA A 216 -0.48 -9.03 21.48
N GLU A 217 -1.42 -8.27 20.93
CA GLU A 217 -1.91 -8.47 19.57
C GLU A 217 -0.82 -8.19 18.53
N LEU A 218 -0.11 -7.07 18.66
CA LEU A 218 0.96 -6.72 17.72
C LEU A 218 2.11 -7.72 17.77
N GLU A 219 2.49 -8.22 18.95
CA GLU A 219 3.49 -9.27 19.10
C GLU A 219 3.07 -10.60 18.45
N ARG A 220 1.78 -10.99 18.55
CA ARG A 220 1.25 -12.15 17.81
C ARG A 220 1.25 -11.91 16.31
N PHE A 221 0.90 -10.71 15.88
CA PHE A 221 0.87 -10.36 14.48
C PHE A 221 2.28 -10.30 13.87
N GLU A 222 3.27 -9.83 14.60
CA GLU A 222 4.69 -9.89 14.22
C GLU A 222 5.13 -11.31 13.90
N LYS A 223 4.80 -12.29 14.77
CA LYS A 223 5.09 -13.72 14.49
C LYS A 223 4.44 -14.20 13.20
N THR A 224 3.26 -13.66 12.86
CA THR A 224 2.58 -13.96 11.60
C THR A 224 3.37 -13.38 10.41
N LEU A 225 3.91 -12.16 10.52
CA LEU A 225 4.74 -11.55 9.48
C LEU A 225 6.03 -12.34 9.26
N MET A 226 6.71 -12.74 10.33
CA MET A 226 7.90 -13.61 10.28
C MET A 226 7.58 -14.95 9.59
N ALA A 227 6.47 -15.60 9.95
CA ALA A 227 6.06 -16.85 9.33
C ALA A 227 5.75 -16.71 7.83
N ILE A 228 5.11 -15.61 7.42
CA ILE A 228 4.87 -15.31 5.99
C ILE A 228 6.21 -15.15 5.27
N TRP A 229 7.14 -14.41 5.85
CA TRP A 229 8.46 -14.19 5.24
C TRP A 229 9.25 -15.48 5.08
N HIS A 230 9.31 -16.31 6.12
CA HIS A 230 9.97 -17.62 6.05
C HIS A 230 9.33 -18.53 4.99
N ALA A 231 8.00 -18.52 4.85
CA ALA A 231 7.32 -19.26 3.80
C ALA A 231 7.69 -18.74 2.39
N ILE A 232 7.80 -17.42 2.21
CA ILE A 232 8.26 -16.79 0.97
C ILE A 232 9.70 -17.21 0.65
N GLN A 233 10.61 -17.15 1.63
CA GLN A 233 12.00 -17.54 1.46
C GLN A 233 12.12 -19.02 1.07
N LYS A 234 11.40 -19.90 1.76
CA LYS A 234 11.38 -21.34 1.46
C LYS A 234 10.89 -21.60 0.02
N SER A 235 9.82 -20.94 -0.40
CA SER A 235 9.35 -21.02 -1.78
C SER A 235 10.38 -20.49 -2.78
N GLY A 236 11.10 -19.43 -2.41
CA GLY A 236 12.18 -18.85 -3.20
C GLY A 236 13.37 -19.79 -3.37
N GLU A 237 13.81 -20.45 -2.31
CA GLU A 237 14.91 -21.41 -2.34
C GLU A 237 14.59 -22.64 -3.21
N THR A 238 13.37 -23.13 -3.16
CA THR A 238 12.93 -24.33 -3.87
C THR A 238 12.36 -24.07 -5.25
N GLY A 239 11.98 -22.82 -5.57
CA GLY A 239 11.22 -22.46 -6.77
C GLY A 239 9.75 -22.93 -6.73
N ASP A 240 9.28 -23.50 -5.60
CA ASP A 240 7.92 -24.05 -5.45
C ASP A 240 6.92 -22.95 -5.03
N PHE A 241 6.37 -22.28 -6.04
CA PHE A 241 5.30 -21.28 -5.87
C PHE A 241 3.98 -21.84 -6.42
N ARG A 242 3.23 -22.53 -5.57
CA ARG A 242 1.99 -23.21 -6.00
C ARG A 242 0.86 -22.19 -6.20
N PRO A 243 0.04 -22.36 -7.26
CA PRO A 243 -1.18 -21.60 -7.39
C PRO A 243 -2.17 -21.94 -6.27
N ASN A 244 -2.92 -20.92 -5.82
CA ASN A 244 -4.01 -21.08 -4.85
C ASN A 244 -5.33 -20.62 -5.48
N PRO A 245 -6.05 -21.50 -6.22
CA PRO A 245 -7.28 -21.13 -6.91
C PRO A 245 -8.36 -20.62 -5.96
N SER A 246 -8.96 -19.50 -6.31
CA SER A 246 -10.02 -18.85 -5.55
C SER A 246 -10.97 -18.08 -6.48
N LYS A 247 -12.03 -17.48 -5.93
CA LYS A 247 -12.92 -16.58 -6.68
C LYS A 247 -12.19 -15.35 -7.25
N LEU A 248 -11.02 -15.00 -6.70
CA LEU A 248 -10.22 -13.88 -7.17
C LEU A 248 -9.44 -14.18 -8.47
N CYS A 249 -9.38 -15.45 -8.90
CA CYS A 249 -8.69 -15.82 -10.13
C CYS A 249 -9.31 -15.21 -11.39
N SER A 250 -10.62 -14.90 -11.39
CA SER A 250 -11.27 -14.20 -12.50
C SER A 250 -10.76 -12.75 -12.70
N TRP A 251 -10.07 -12.20 -11.72
CA TRP A 251 -9.46 -10.86 -11.76
C TRP A 251 -7.93 -10.91 -11.90
N CYS A 252 -7.36 -12.10 -12.05
CA CYS A 252 -5.92 -12.31 -12.17
C CYS A 252 -5.45 -12.03 -13.59
N THR A 253 -4.60 -11.05 -13.79
CA THR A 253 -4.02 -10.70 -15.10
C THR A 253 -3.08 -11.76 -15.66
N HIS A 254 -2.65 -12.71 -14.83
CA HIS A 254 -1.70 -13.78 -15.19
C HIS A 254 -2.38 -15.17 -15.32
N GLN A 255 -3.70 -15.22 -15.51
CA GLN A 255 -4.43 -16.48 -15.56
C GLN A 255 -3.92 -17.40 -16.68
N ASP A 256 -3.56 -16.83 -17.82
CA ASP A 256 -3.06 -17.57 -18.99
C ASP A 256 -1.71 -18.27 -18.74
N LEU A 257 -0.95 -17.81 -17.76
CA LEU A 257 0.33 -18.40 -17.33
C LEU A 257 0.15 -19.38 -16.15
N CYS A 258 -1.07 -19.49 -15.61
CA CYS A 258 -1.30 -20.24 -14.38
C CYS A 258 -1.57 -21.74 -14.67
N PRO A 259 -0.80 -22.68 -14.05
CA PRO A 259 -1.01 -24.12 -14.24
C PRO A 259 -2.41 -24.59 -13.80
N ALA A 260 -3.06 -23.92 -12.86
CA ALA A 260 -4.43 -24.25 -12.45
C ALA A 260 -5.46 -24.01 -13.58
N PHE A 261 -5.10 -23.26 -14.61
CA PHE A 261 -5.92 -22.97 -15.79
C PHE A 261 -5.28 -23.46 -17.10
N GLY A 262 -4.30 -24.40 -17.00
CA GLY A 262 -3.65 -25.00 -18.16
C GLY A 262 -2.49 -24.19 -18.74
N GLY A 263 -2.13 -23.07 -18.11
CA GLY A 263 -0.99 -22.23 -18.49
C GLY A 263 0.36 -22.79 -18.06
N THR A 264 1.42 -22.19 -18.57
CA THR A 264 2.80 -22.54 -18.19
C THR A 264 3.52 -21.28 -17.71
N PRO A 265 3.93 -21.23 -16.42
CA PRO A 265 4.72 -20.12 -15.91
C PRO A 265 6.05 -20.00 -16.65
N PRO A 266 6.66 -18.81 -16.73
CA PRO A 266 8.03 -18.67 -17.18
C PRO A 266 8.98 -19.52 -16.33
N PRO A 267 10.17 -19.92 -16.87
CA PRO A 267 11.18 -20.58 -16.07
C PRO A 267 11.50 -19.76 -14.80
N TYR A 268 11.66 -20.45 -13.66
CA TYR A 268 11.98 -19.77 -12.43
C TYR A 268 13.38 -19.14 -12.52
N PRO A 269 13.51 -17.80 -12.35
CA PRO A 269 14.80 -17.12 -12.54
C PRO A 269 15.75 -17.29 -11.34
N GLY A 270 15.35 -18.01 -10.30
CA GLY A 270 16.06 -18.09 -9.04
C GLY A 270 15.58 -17.05 -8.02
N TRP A 271 16.01 -17.22 -6.76
CA TRP A 271 15.75 -16.26 -5.71
C TRP A 271 16.60 -15.00 -5.97
N PRO A 272 16.00 -13.84 -6.15
CA PRO A 272 16.79 -12.65 -6.44
C PRO A 272 17.60 -12.24 -5.20
N GLU A 273 18.91 -12.09 -5.38
CA GLU A 273 19.79 -11.53 -4.36
C GLU A 273 19.42 -10.09 -4.00
N ASN A 274 18.78 -9.41 -4.96
CA ASN A 274 18.37 -8.01 -4.87
C ASN A 274 16.90 -7.85 -5.26
N PHE A 275 16.01 -7.79 -4.29
CA PHE A 275 14.68 -7.24 -4.52
C PHE A 275 14.80 -5.73 -4.68
N GLY A 276 14.81 -5.24 -5.93
CA GLY A 276 14.72 -3.82 -6.21
C GLY A 276 13.48 -3.22 -5.55
N ALA A 277 13.57 -1.92 -5.25
CA ALA A 277 12.41 -1.17 -4.78
C ALA A 277 11.26 -1.31 -5.79
N ALA A 278 10.09 -1.65 -5.30
CA ALA A 278 8.84 -1.23 -5.89
C ALA A 278 8.49 0.08 -5.24
#